data_9fc0ae16235c0659f0285d1fb5ec2ed4
#
_entry.id   9fc0ae16235c0659f0285d1fb5ec2ed4
#
_cell.length_a   1.000
_cell.length_b   1.000
_cell.length_c   1.000
_cell.angle_alpha   90.00
_cell.angle_beta   90.00
_cell.angle_gamma   90.00
#
_symmetry.space_group_name_H-M   'P 1'
#
loop_
_entity.id
_entity.type
_entity.pdbx_description
1 polymer ?
#
loop_
_entity_poly.entity_id
_entity_poly.type
_entity_poly.pdbx_seq_one_letter_code
_entity_poly.pdbx_strand_id
1 'polypeptide(L)'
;MTREQKIEQIAKFIVHTTFKLKEGDTLVITSDYGSHHDINEAVSRETYAAGAKCLIIKTAPAPSHGKIADTVVAYKPFTAMMKEANYWLDTGTMGWLYSDAFEDSFVNNPNLHYMLISIMDVDELMDMLLGCYSPEMQAMTDYMAEMILKAKGLRVTNHDGTDFTFEIDTNNRNNAQIGLADKPGFYTPPAMYNMIPKYGTLQGKAVVRCIYADPWGMAAPTTVNFKDGKIDTITSEDPTVAKKFTAWL
;
A
#
# COMPACT_ATOMS: atom_id res chain seq x y z
N MET A 1 3.10 -15.30 23.54
CA MET A 1 2.11 -15.86 22.61
C MET A 1 2.81 -16.79 21.64
N THR A 2 2.18 -17.94 21.30
CA THR A 2 2.68 -18.80 20.24
C THR A 2 2.43 -18.16 18.87
N ARG A 3 3.10 -18.66 17.82
CA ARG A 3 2.89 -18.17 16.45
C ARG A 3 1.41 -18.33 16.02
N GLU A 4 0.77 -19.44 16.36
CA GLU A 4 -0.65 -19.68 16.05
C GLU A 4 -1.56 -18.63 16.73
N GLN A 5 -1.29 -18.33 18.00
CA GLN A 5 -2.06 -17.30 18.72
C GLN A 5 -1.93 -15.92 18.11
N LYS A 6 -0.73 -15.58 17.58
CA LYS A 6 -0.50 -14.32 16.86
C LYS A 6 -1.31 -14.27 15.56
N ILE A 7 -1.27 -15.35 14.78
CA ILE A 7 -2.03 -15.48 13.53
C ILE A 7 -3.54 -15.34 13.77
N GLU A 8 -4.07 -15.97 14.82
CA GLU A 8 -5.49 -15.84 15.19
C GLU A 8 -5.85 -14.39 15.58
N GLN A 9 -4.95 -13.68 16.29
CA GLN A 9 -5.17 -12.27 16.60
C GLN A 9 -5.13 -11.39 15.35
N ILE A 10 -4.20 -11.63 14.45
CA ILE A 10 -4.14 -10.93 13.15
C ILE A 10 -5.46 -11.14 12.38
N ALA A 11 -5.92 -12.38 12.29
CA ALA A 11 -7.16 -12.70 11.60
C ALA A 11 -8.38 -11.98 12.20
N LYS A 12 -8.52 -12.02 13.52
CA LYS A 12 -9.59 -11.29 14.23
C LYS A 12 -9.51 -9.79 14.02
N PHE A 13 -8.31 -9.24 14.05
CA PHE A 13 -8.11 -7.82 13.83
C PHE A 13 -8.51 -7.41 12.40
N ILE A 14 -8.11 -8.17 11.39
CA ILE A 14 -8.46 -7.91 9.99
C ILE A 14 -9.98 -7.97 9.81
N VAL A 15 -10.61 -9.03 10.29
CA VAL A 15 -12.05 -9.27 10.08
C VAL A 15 -12.92 -8.29 10.85
N HIS A 16 -12.66 -8.09 12.15
CA HIS A 16 -13.56 -7.35 13.04
C HIS A 16 -13.21 -5.89 13.23
N THR A 17 -11.91 -5.52 13.08
CA THR A 17 -11.46 -4.15 13.31
C THR A 17 -11.20 -3.43 11.99
N THR A 18 -10.44 -4.04 11.09
CA THR A 18 -10.05 -3.42 9.83
C THR A 18 -11.21 -3.33 8.85
N PHE A 19 -11.79 -4.47 8.48
CA PHE A 19 -12.90 -4.54 7.52
C PHE A 19 -14.26 -4.39 8.19
N LYS A 20 -14.40 -4.81 9.45
CA LYS A 20 -15.69 -4.85 10.16
C LYS A 20 -16.74 -5.69 9.40
N LEU A 21 -16.30 -6.88 8.96
CA LEU A 21 -17.14 -7.81 8.20
C LEU A 21 -18.43 -8.16 8.93
N LYS A 22 -19.51 -8.29 8.17
CA LYS A 22 -20.84 -8.62 8.65
C LYS A 22 -21.37 -9.87 7.95
N GLU A 23 -22.41 -10.43 8.52
CA GLU A 23 -23.17 -11.52 7.88
C GLU A 23 -23.60 -11.13 6.46
N GLY A 24 -23.33 -12.02 5.51
CA GLY A 24 -23.65 -11.84 4.10
C GLY A 24 -22.56 -11.14 3.26
N ASP A 25 -21.55 -10.54 3.87
CA ASP A 25 -20.43 -9.95 3.15
C ASP A 25 -19.58 -10.99 2.41
N THR A 26 -18.88 -10.56 1.38
CA THR A 26 -17.93 -11.38 0.61
C THR A 26 -16.53 -10.77 0.66
N LEU A 27 -15.59 -11.52 1.24
CA LEU A 27 -14.15 -11.21 1.24
C LEU A 27 -13.44 -12.02 0.16
N VAL A 28 -12.67 -11.36 -0.68
CA VAL A 28 -11.73 -11.99 -1.60
C VAL A 28 -10.32 -11.80 -1.06
N ILE A 29 -9.56 -12.89 -0.93
CA ILE A 29 -8.14 -12.85 -0.57
C ILE A 29 -7.34 -13.21 -1.82
N THR A 30 -6.46 -12.32 -2.28
CA THR A 30 -5.47 -12.63 -3.30
C THR A 30 -4.13 -12.96 -2.65
N SER A 31 -3.48 -13.98 -3.17
CA SER A 31 -2.22 -14.51 -2.64
C SER A 31 -1.36 -15.08 -3.76
N ASP A 32 -0.10 -15.34 -3.46
CA ASP A 32 0.82 -16.05 -4.35
C ASP A 32 1.61 -17.14 -3.60
N TYR A 33 2.59 -17.75 -4.27
CA TYR A 33 3.36 -18.85 -3.68
C TYR A 33 4.28 -18.40 -2.53
N GLY A 34 4.56 -17.11 -2.39
CA GLY A 34 5.35 -16.53 -1.30
C GLY A 34 4.52 -16.00 -0.13
N SER A 35 3.19 -15.96 -0.27
CA SER A 35 2.29 -15.45 0.78
C SER A 35 2.25 -16.36 2.01
N HIS A 36 1.94 -15.78 3.17
CA HIS A 36 1.68 -16.51 4.42
C HIS A 36 0.32 -17.19 4.38
N HIS A 37 0.27 -18.43 3.86
CA HIS A 37 -0.97 -19.17 3.67
C HIS A 37 -1.73 -19.45 4.96
N ASP A 38 -1.03 -19.64 6.06
CA ASP A 38 -1.61 -19.86 7.38
C ASP A 38 -2.37 -18.62 7.90
N ILE A 39 -1.90 -17.41 7.59
CA ILE A 39 -2.63 -16.16 7.87
C ILE A 39 -3.89 -16.10 7.01
N ASN A 40 -3.80 -16.38 5.70
CA ASN A 40 -4.94 -16.35 4.80
C ASN A 40 -6.03 -17.36 5.22
N GLU A 41 -5.62 -18.56 5.62
CA GLU A 41 -6.53 -19.59 6.14
C GLU A 41 -7.18 -19.17 7.47
N ALA A 42 -6.42 -18.51 8.36
CA ALA A 42 -6.98 -18.01 9.62
C ALA A 42 -8.00 -16.88 9.37
N VAL A 43 -7.68 -15.94 8.47
CA VAL A 43 -8.61 -14.87 8.05
C VAL A 43 -9.85 -15.47 7.41
N SER A 44 -9.71 -16.48 6.57
CA SER A 44 -10.85 -17.17 5.95
C SER A 44 -11.75 -17.81 7.00
N ARG A 45 -11.19 -18.58 7.96
CA ARG A 45 -11.97 -19.18 9.05
C ARG A 45 -12.70 -18.13 9.89
N GLU A 46 -12.04 -17.05 10.24
CA GLU A 46 -12.63 -15.96 11.03
C GLU A 46 -13.72 -15.23 10.24
N THR A 47 -13.56 -15.08 8.91
CA THR A 47 -14.60 -14.54 8.02
C THR A 47 -15.87 -15.38 8.06
N TYR A 48 -15.74 -16.71 7.97
CA TYR A 48 -16.91 -17.60 8.11
C TYR A 48 -17.51 -17.56 9.51
N ALA A 49 -16.70 -17.43 10.56
CA ALA A 49 -17.20 -17.27 11.93
C ALA A 49 -18.00 -15.97 12.11
N ALA A 50 -17.68 -14.91 11.36
CA ALA A 50 -18.44 -13.67 11.33
C ALA A 50 -19.72 -13.73 10.47
N GLY A 51 -20.04 -14.88 9.85
CA GLY A 51 -21.20 -15.05 8.97
C GLY A 51 -21.00 -14.54 7.53
N ALA A 52 -19.80 -14.10 7.20
CA ALA A 52 -19.42 -13.69 5.86
C ALA A 52 -18.89 -14.88 5.03
N LYS A 53 -18.60 -14.65 3.75
CA LYS A 53 -18.05 -15.66 2.83
C LYS A 53 -16.66 -15.24 2.38
N CYS A 54 -15.77 -16.21 2.17
CA CYS A 54 -14.40 -15.96 1.74
C CYS A 54 -14.05 -16.77 0.49
N LEU A 55 -13.34 -16.12 -0.43
CA LEU A 55 -12.69 -16.74 -1.58
C LEU A 55 -11.21 -16.47 -1.51
N ILE A 56 -10.37 -17.50 -1.59
CA ILE A 56 -8.91 -17.35 -1.68
C ILE A 56 -8.48 -17.68 -3.11
N ILE A 57 -7.80 -16.70 -3.73
CA ILE A 57 -7.24 -16.83 -5.07
C ILE A 57 -5.72 -16.87 -4.95
N LYS A 58 -5.13 -17.88 -5.55
CA LYS A 58 -3.67 -18.05 -5.57
C LYS A 58 -3.15 -17.98 -6.99
N THR A 59 -2.15 -17.13 -7.21
CA THR A 59 -1.47 -16.98 -8.51
C THR A 59 0.03 -17.23 -8.38
N ALA A 60 0.74 -17.18 -9.50
CA ALA A 60 2.19 -16.98 -9.47
C ALA A 60 2.50 -15.59 -8.88
N PRO A 61 3.68 -15.39 -8.25
CA PRO A 61 4.10 -14.07 -7.83
C PRO A 61 4.15 -13.10 -9.01
N ALA A 62 3.61 -11.89 -8.82
CA ALA A 62 3.75 -10.84 -9.82
C ALA A 62 5.23 -10.41 -9.93
N PRO A 63 5.74 -10.16 -11.14
CA PRO A 63 7.14 -9.73 -11.31
C PRO A 63 7.42 -8.37 -10.64
N SER A 64 6.43 -7.48 -10.60
CA SER A 64 6.47 -6.16 -9.96
C SER A 64 5.04 -5.63 -9.82
N HIS A 65 4.86 -4.50 -9.14
CA HIS A 65 3.63 -3.72 -9.20
C HIS A 65 3.39 -3.12 -10.59
N GLY A 66 2.18 -2.64 -10.84
CA GLY A 66 1.79 -2.01 -12.08
C GLY A 66 1.29 -3.00 -13.13
N LYS A 67 1.23 -2.58 -14.37
CA LYS A 67 0.64 -3.34 -15.49
C LYS A 67 1.28 -4.72 -15.72
N ILE A 68 2.53 -4.90 -15.32
CA ILE A 68 3.21 -6.20 -15.41
C ILE A 68 2.57 -7.26 -14.52
N ALA A 69 1.87 -6.88 -13.45
CA ALA A 69 1.16 -7.81 -12.60
C ALA A 69 0.00 -8.51 -13.33
N ASP A 70 -0.57 -7.90 -14.38
CA ASP A 70 -1.63 -8.52 -15.17
C ASP A 70 -1.20 -9.79 -15.89
N THR A 71 0.11 -10.03 -16.05
CA THR A 71 0.64 -11.26 -16.65
C THR A 71 0.36 -12.52 -15.85
N VAL A 72 0.07 -12.40 -14.55
CA VAL A 72 -0.24 -13.54 -13.66
C VAL A 72 -1.72 -13.60 -13.27
N VAL A 73 -2.53 -12.63 -13.68
CA VAL A 73 -3.94 -12.53 -13.30
C VAL A 73 -4.83 -13.11 -14.42
N ALA A 74 -5.77 -13.97 -14.05
CA ALA A 74 -6.87 -14.35 -14.93
C ALA A 74 -7.87 -13.18 -15.03
N TYR A 75 -7.55 -12.16 -15.81
CA TYR A 75 -8.15 -10.84 -15.80
C TYR A 75 -9.69 -10.84 -15.85
N LYS A 76 -10.29 -11.45 -16.86
CA LYS A 76 -11.76 -11.45 -17.03
C LYS A 76 -12.51 -12.15 -15.89
N PRO A 77 -12.14 -13.37 -15.46
CA PRO A 77 -12.78 -14.01 -14.31
C PRO A 77 -12.61 -13.19 -13.03
N PHE A 78 -11.42 -12.64 -12.81
CA PHE A 78 -11.11 -11.85 -11.62
C PHE A 78 -11.96 -10.57 -11.56
N THR A 79 -11.93 -9.73 -12.60
CA THR A 79 -12.69 -8.47 -12.63
C THR A 79 -14.20 -8.70 -12.59
N ALA A 80 -14.71 -9.81 -13.17
CA ALA A 80 -16.12 -10.17 -13.05
C ALA A 80 -16.52 -10.49 -11.60
N MET A 81 -15.68 -11.22 -10.87
CA MET A 81 -15.90 -11.56 -9.46
C MET A 81 -15.82 -10.30 -8.57
N MET A 82 -14.85 -9.40 -8.82
CA MET A 82 -14.64 -8.20 -8.00
C MET A 82 -15.79 -7.20 -8.08
N LYS A 83 -16.66 -7.28 -9.07
CA LYS A 83 -17.89 -6.49 -9.14
C LYS A 83 -18.86 -6.79 -7.98
N GLU A 84 -18.83 -8.01 -7.47
CA GLU A 84 -19.76 -8.50 -6.43
C GLU A 84 -19.07 -8.64 -5.06
N ALA A 85 -17.75 -8.43 -4.98
CA ALA A 85 -17.00 -8.50 -3.73
C ALA A 85 -17.22 -7.22 -2.91
N ASN A 86 -17.34 -7.38 -1.58
CA ASN A 86 -17.38 -6.22 -0.66
C ASN A 86 -15.97 -5.83 -0.23
N TYR A 87 -15.11 -6.83 0.01
CA TYR A 87 -13.79 -6.64 0.56
C TYR A 87 -12.74 -7.42 -0.23
N TRP A 88 -11.56 -6.83 -0.34
CA TRP A 88 -10.41 -7.44 -0.98
C TRP A 88 -9.19 -7.29 -0.08
N LEU A 89 -8.66 -8.41 0.39
CA LEU A 89 -7.38 -8.50 1.09
C LEU A 89 -6.32 -9.01 0.11
N ASP A 90 -5.33 -8.20 -0.19
CA ASP A 90 -4.21 -8.58 -1.04
C ASP A 90 -2.99 -8.90 -0.17
N THR A 91 -2.57 -10.18 -0.20
CA THR A 91 -1.44 -10.72 0.58
C THR A 91 -0.33 -11.22 -0.33
N GLY A 92 -0.38 -10.89 -1.61
CA GLY A 92 0.66 -11.23 -2.57
C GLY A 92 2.01 -10.59 -2.23
N THR A 93 3.11 -11.27 -2.62
CA THR A 93 4.48 -10.77 -2.38
C THR A 93 4.73 -9.39 -2.95
N MET A 94 4.19 -9.11 -4.14
CA MET A 94 4.28 -7.80 -4.78
C MET A 94 2.94 -7.07 -4.85
N GLY A 95 1.83 -7.76 -4.55
CA GLY A 95 0.48 -7.20 -4.71
C GLY A 95 0.17 -6.78 -6.16
N TRP A 96 -1.09 -6.47 -6.42
CA TRP A 96 -1.55 -6.10 -7.78
C TRP A 96 -1.80 -4.61 -7.94
N LEU A 97 -1.19 -3.78 -7.10
CA LEU A 97 -1.30 -2.32 -7.17
C LEU A 97 -0.99 -1.78 -8.56
N TYR A 98 -1.84 -0.90 -9.06
CA TYR A 98 -1.69 -0.21 -10.34
C TYR A 98 -1.70 -1.13 -11.58
N SER A 99 -2.15 -2.38 -11.44
CA SER A 99 -2.47 -3.25 -12.58
C SER A 99 -3.82 -2.87 -13.20
N ASP A 100 -4.10 -3.31 -14.43
CA ASP A 100 -5.43 -3.10 -15.04
C ASP A 100 -6.50 -3.82 -14.24
N ALA A 101 -6.21 -5.04 -13.73
CA ALA A 101 -7.12 -5.79 -12.87
C ALA A 101 -7.46 -5.04 -11.58
N PHE A 102 -6.48 -4.35 -10.98
CA PHE A 102 -6.67 -3.50 -9.80
C PHE A 102 -7.54 -2.28 -10.12
N GLU A 103 -7.16 -1.50 -11.14
CA GLU A 103 -7.86 -0.26 -11.51
C GLU A 103 -9.32 -0.53 -11.90
N ASP A 104 -9.55 -1.54 -12.75
CA ASP A 104 -10.89 -1.91 -13.19
C ASP A 104 -11.77 -2.46 -12.07
N SER A 105 -11.17 -3.10 -11.05
CA SER A 105 -11.94 -3.53 -9.87
C SER A 105 -12.58 -2.35 -9.16
N PHE A 106 -11.87 -1.23 -9.00
CA PHE A 106 -12.42 0.00 -8.38
C PHE A 106 -13.36 0.77 -9.32
N VAL A 107 -13.06 0.81 -10.62
CA VAL A 107 -13.95 1.45 -11.60
C VAL A 107 -15.31 0.73 -11.65
N ASN A 108 -15.29 -0.60 -11.63
CA ASN A 108 -16.51 -1.42 -11.73
C ASN A 108 -17.21 -1.63 -10.37
N ASN A 109 -16.51 -1.43 -9.26
CA ASN A 109 -17.06 -1.54 -7.91
C ASN A 109 -16.53 -0.41 -7.01
N PRO A 110 -17.14 0.78 -7.05
CA PRO A 110 -16.70 1.93 -6.25
C PRO A 110 -16.92 1.75 -4.73
N ASN A 111 -17.65 0.70 -4.33
CA ASN A 111 -17.87 0.35 -2.92
C ASN A 111 -16.87 -0.69 -2.40
N LEU A 112 -15.88 -1.08 -3.19
CA LEU A 112 -14.88 -2.06 -2.80
C LEU A 112 -13.96 -1.50 -1.69
N HIS A 113 -13.76 -2.29 -0.65
CA HIS A 113 -12.80 -2.03 0.41
C HIS A 113 -11.56 -2.88 0.15
N TYR A 114 -10.43 -2.27 -0.09
CA TYR A 114 -9.19 -2.98 -0.38
C TYR A 114 -8.14 -2.71 0.69
N MET A 115 -7.45 -3.76 1.10
CA MET A 115 -6.28 -3.67 1.95
C MET A 115 -5.13 -4.50 1.36
N LEU A 116 -3.98 -3.86 1.21
CA LEU A 116 -2.73 -4.54 0.91
C LEU A 116 -1.97 -4.80 2.21
N ILE A 117 -1.60 -6.06 2.41
CA ILE A 117 -0.66 -6.50 3.44
C ILE A 117 0.50 -7.16 2.71
N SER A 118 1.59 -6.44 2.52
CA SER A 118 2.82 -7.03 1.96
C SER A 118 3.37 -8.12 2.88
N ILE A 119 4.21 -8.99 2.34
CA ILE A 119 4.87 -10.04 3.12
C ILE A 119 5.64 -9.40 4.26
N MET A 120 5.22 -9.71 5.45
CA MET A 120 5.91 -9.38 6.68
C MET A 120 6.01 -10.64 7.52
N ASP A 121 7.02 -10.70 8.36
CA ASP A 121 7.05 -11.69 9.44
C ASP A 121 5.80 -11.53 10.32
N VAL A 122 5.34 -12.64 10.92
CA VAL A 122 4.13 -12.62 11.77
C VAL A 122 4.26 -11.62 12.92
N ASP A 123 5.48 -11.44 13.46
CA ASP A 123 5.72 -10.52 14.56
C ASP A 123 5.67 -9.06 14.07
N GLU A 124 6.29 -8.77 12.94
CA GLU A 124 6.21 -7.47 12.28
C GLU A 124 4.76 -7.11 11.93
N LEU A 125 4.00 -8.06 11.41
CA LEU A 125 2.59 -7.85 11.07
C LEU A 125 1.73 -7.61 12.31
N MET A 126 2.00 -8.31 13.43
CA MET A 126 1.37 -8.05 14.71
C MET A 126 1.64 -6.63 15.19
N ASP A 127 2.90 -6.22 15.21
CA ASP A 127 3.31 -4.90 15.67
C ASP A 127 2.71 -3.80 14.78
N MET A 128 2.70 -4.01 13.48
CA MET A 128 2.15 -3.07 12.53
C MET A 128 0.62 -2.96 12.62
N LEU A 129 -0.10 -4.08 12.67
CA LEU A 129 -1.56 -4.06 12.70
C LEU A 129 -2.11 -3.69 14.08
N LEU A 130 -1.62 -4.28 15.16
CA LEU A 130 -2.17 -4.08 16.48
C LEU A 130 -1.48 -2.95 17.24
N GLY A 131 -0.17 -2.74 17.02
CA GLY A 131 0.60 -1.71 17.68
C GLY A 131 0.38 -0.31 17.14
N CYS A 132 0.09 -0.17 15.85
CA CYS A 132 -0.07 1.13 15.20
C CYS A 132 -1.51 1.67 15.23
N TYR A 133 -2.51 0.83 15.55
CA TYR A 133 -3.90 1.25 15.57
C TYR A 133 -4.31 1.70 16.98
N SER A 134 -4.07 2.96 17.26
CA SER A 134 -4.49 3.56 18.52
C SER A 134 -5.27 4.86 18.28
N PRO A 135 -6.09 5.32 19.24
CA PRO A 135 -6.71 6.63 19.17
C PRO A 135 -5.70 7.77 19.02
N GLU A 136 -4.50 7.61 19.58
CA GLU A 136 -3.40 8.58 19.50
C GLU A 136 -2.85 8.65 18.07
N MET A 137 -2.67 7.51 17.39
CA MET A 137 -2.26 7.46 15.99
C MET A 137 -3.30 8.12 15.09
N GLN A 138 -4.58 7.85 15.31
CA GLN A 138 -5.67 8.52 14.58
C GLN A 138 -5.60 10.04 14.79
N ALA A 139 -5.51 10.50 16.04
CA ALA A 139 -5.45 11.92 16.36
C ALA A 139 -4.22 12.60 15.75
N MET A 140 -3.07 11.94 15.75
CA MET A 140 -1.86 12.44 15.09
C MET A 140 -2.03 12.53 13.57
N THR A 141 -2.60 11.52 12.96
CA THR A 141 -2.84 11.48 11.50
C THR A 141 -3.83 12.59 11.10
N ASP A 142 -4.90 12.78 11.86
CA ASP A 142 -5.89 13.82 11.61
C ASP A 142 -5.29 15.22 11.78
N TYR A 143 -4.47 15.41 12.82
CA TYR A 143 -3.75 16.67 13.06
C TYR A 143 -2.78 17.01 11.92
N MET A 144 -2.00 16.03 11.45
CA MET A 144 -1.10 16.21 10.31
C MET A 144 -1.89 16.54 9.04
N ALA A 145 -2.99 15.83 8.78
CA ALA A 145 -3.88 16.10 7.65
C ALA A 145 -4.40 17.53 7.66
N GLU A 146 -4.87 17.99 8.82
CA GLU A 146 -5.38 19.36 9.01
C GLU A 146 -4.30 20.42 8.76
N MET A 147 -3.09 20.21 9.30
CA MET A 147 -1.97 21.13 9.06
C MET A 147 -1.61 21.22 7.59
N ILE A 148 -1.52 20.07 6.91
CA ILE A 148 -1.11 19.99 5.50
C ILE A 148 -2.16 20.64 4.60
N LEU A 149 -3.45 20.42 4.86
CA LEU A 149 -4.53 21.06 4.09
C LEU A 149 -4.52 22.59 4.21
N LYS A 150 -3.99 23.14 5.31
CA LYS A 150 -3.83 24.59 5.51
C LYS A 150 -2.52 25.14 4.94
N ALA A 151 -1.56 24.28 4.66
CA ALA A 151 -0.26 24.68 4.13
C ALA A 151 -0.35 25.02 2.64
N LYS A 152 0.40 26.04 2.21
CA LYS A 152 0.53 26.38 0.78
C LYS A 152 1.53 25.48 0.07
N GLY A 153 2.51 24.96 0.78
CA GLY A 153 3.56 24.10 0.25
C GLY A 153 4.33 23.43 1.37
N LEU A 154 5.20 22.53 0.98
CA LEU A 154 6.08 21.77 1.86
C LEU A 154 7.53 21.94 1.47
N ARG A 155 8.42 21.91 2.46
CA ARG A 155 9.85 21.70 2.31
C ARG A 155 10.23 20.42 3.05
N VAL A 156 10.92 19.53 2.38
CA VAL A 156 11.39 18.26 2.96
C VAL A 156 12.92 18.32 3.02
N THR A 157 13.45 18.08 4.21
CA THR A 157 14.90 18.04 4.46
C THR A 157 15.27 16.83 5.29
N ASN A 158 16.49 16.30 5.09
CA ASN A 158 17.09 15.31 5.98
C ASN A 158 18.60 15.56 6.11
N HIS A 159 19.24 14.81 7.01
CA HIS A 159 20.70 14.92 7.27
C HIS A 159 21.57 14.42 6.11
N ASP A 160 21.02 13.62 5.19
CA ASP A 160 21.75 13.13 4.00
C ASP A 160 21.85 14.17 2.89
N GLY A 161 21.21 15.33 3.05
CA GLY A 161 21.24 16.42 2.10
C GLY A 161 20.06 16.52 1.17
N THR A 162 18.96 15.75 1.44
CA THR A 162 17.68 16.03 0.82
C THR A 162 17.22 17.44 1.18
N ASP A 163 16.83 18.21 0.18
CA ASP A 163 16.22 19.53 0.33
C ASP A 163 15.40 19.82 -0.93
N PHE A 164 14.09 19.61 -0.84
CA PHE A 164 13.16 19.93 -1.93
C PHE A 164 11.89 20.57 -1.40
N THR A 165 11.25 21.33 -2.28
CA THR A 165 9.98 22.03 -1.99
C THR A 165 8.96 21.76 -3.08
N PHE A 166 7.68 21.84 -2.73
CA PHE A 166 6.56 21.85 -3.68
C PHE A 166 5.35 22.57 -3.09
N GLU A 167 4.47 23.08 -3.96
CA GLU A 167 3.12 23.50 -3.56
C GLU A 167 2.21 22.28 -3.48
N ILE A 168 1.27 22.29 -2.53
CA ILE A 168 0.28 21.20 -2.37
C ILE A 168 -0.86 21.43 -3.36
N ASP A 169 -1.23 20.39 -4.09
CA ASP A 169 -2.44 20.40 -4.90
C ASP A 169 -3.66 20.07 -4.03
N THR A 170 -4.34 21.11 -3.56
CA THR A 170 -5.55 20.96 -2.73
C THR A 170 -6.78 20.51 -3.50
N ASN A 171 -6.74 20.50 -4.84
CA ASN A 171 -7.85 20.04 -5.69
C ASN A 171 -7.83 18.53 -5.92
N ASN A 172 -6.68 17.89 -5.70
CA ASN A 172 -6.55 16.46 -5.76
C ASN A 172 -6.75 15.82 -4.37
N ARG A 173 -7.11 14.53 -4.36
CA ARG A 173 -7.37 13.80 -3.12
C ARG A 173 -6.08 13.67 -2.29
N ASN A 174 -5.96 14.50 -1.29
CA ASN A 174 -5.07 14.22 -0.17
C ASN A 174 -5.80 13.21 0.72
N ASN A 175 -5.20 12.06 0.96
CA ASN A 175 -5.82 10.99 1.72
C ASN A 175 -5.05 10.73 3.01
N ALA A 176 -5.71 10.95 4.15
CA ALA A 176 -5.21 10.57 5.46
C ALA A 176 -5.90 9.27 5.87
N GLN A 177 -5.13 8.24 6.21
CA GLN A 177 -5.67 6.97 6.64
C GLN A 177 -4.77 6.33 7.70
N ILE A 178 -5.39 5.62 8.61
CA ILE A 178 -4.69 4.78 9.59
C ILE A 178 -4.70 3.30 9.19
N GLY A 179 -5.01 2.99 7.92
CA GLY A 179 -5.05 1.63 7.42
C GLY A 179 -6.29 0.82 7.82
N LEU A 180 -7.31 1.43 8.44
CA LEU A 180 -8.61 0.77 8.65
C LEU A 180 -9.41 0.83 7.36
N ALA A 181 -9.70 -0.32 6.80
CA ALA A 181 -10.47 -0.44 5.56
C ALA A 181 -11.99 -0.54 5.84
N ASP A 182 -12.50 0.28 6.77
CA ASP A 182 -13.90 0.31 7.16
C ASP A 182 -14.79 1.18 6.25
N LYS A 183 -14.18 1.82 5.25
CA LYS A 183 -14.86 2.57 4.18
C LYS A 183 -14.36 2.10 2.82
N PRO A 184 -15.15 2.28 1.75
CA PRO A 184 -14.67 2.01 0.40
C PRO A 184 -13.37 2.75 0.08
N GLY A 185 -12.44 2.08 -0.57
CA GLY A 185 -11.16 2.65 -0.97
C GLY A 185 -9.98 1.72 -0.80
N PHE A 186 -8.80 2.29 -1.01
CA PHE A 186 -7.51 1.62 -0.92
C PHE A 186 -6.82 1.95 0.39
N TYR A 187 -6.33 0.93 1.08
CA TYR A 187 -5.68 1.04 2.38
C TYR A 187 -4.41 0.20 2.45
N THR A 188 -3.40 0.72 3.13
CA THR A 188 -2.20 0.00 3.53
C THR A 188 -1.90 0.31 5.00
N PRO A 189 -1.62 -0.68 5.84
CA PRO A 189 -1.06 -0.41 7.14
C PRO A 189 0.43 0.01 7.01
N PRO A 190 1.01 0.79 7.92
CA PRO A 190 0.36 1.51 9.02
C PRO A 190 -0.35 2.79 8.54
N ALA A 191 -0.48 3.78 9.41
CA ALA A 191 -1.02 5.08 9.04
C ALA A 191 -0.26 5.73 7.87
N MET A 192 -0.98 6.30 6.92
CA MET A 192 -0.41 6.96 5.75
C MET A 192 -1.11 8.30 5.49
N TYR A 193 -0.34 9.29 5.11
CA TYR A 193 -0.86 10.53 4.55
C TYR A 193 -0.28 10.75 3.15
N ASN A 194 -1.14 10.71 2.14
CA ASN A 194 -0.76 10.97 0.75
C ASN A 194 -0.95 12.45 0.44
N MET A 195 0.16 13.09 0.05
CA MET A 195 0.18 14.47 -0.44
C MET A 195 0.47 14.47 -1.93
N ILE A 196 -0.26 15.27 -2.67
CA ILE A 196 -0.04 15.40 -4.11
C ILE A 196 0.60 16.76 -4.38
N PRO A 197 1.83 16.77 -4.93
CA PRO A 197 2.46 17.99 -5.38
C PRO A 197 1.66 18.63 -6.53
N LYS A 198 1.45 19.93 -6.47
CA LYS A 198 0.92 20.67 -7.61
C LYS A 198 1.89 20.56 -8.77
N TYR A 199 1.37 20.19 -9.93
CA TYR A 199 2.19 19.98 -11.13
C TYR A 199 3.09 21.18 -11.42
N GLY A 200 4.36 20.91 -11.75
CA GLY A 200 5.34 21.94 -12.11
C GLY A 200 6.02 22.63 -10.91
N THR A 201 5.64 22.33 -9.65
CA THR A 201 6.14 23.11 -8.50
C THR A 201 7.26 22.40 -7.72
N LEU A 202 7.55 21.14 -7.99
CA LEU A 202 8.61 20.40 -7.30
C LEU A 202 9.98 20.93 -7.73
N GLN A 203 10.78 21.37 -6.74
CA GLN A 203 12.12 21.96 -6.94
C GLN A 203 13.07 21.44 -5.86
N GLY A 204 14.35 21.29 -6.21
CA GLY A 204 15.41 20.92 -5.27
C GLY A 204 15.94 19.53 -5.52
N LYS A 205 16.31 18.80 -4.45
CA LYS A 205 16.91 17.47 -4.58
C LYS A 205 16.50 16.52 -3.48
N ALA A 206 16.40 15.23 -3.81
CA ALA A 206 16.29 14.15 -2.85
C ALA A 206 17.55 13.28 -2.87
N VAL A 207 18.03 12.88 -1.69
CA VAL A 207 19.08 11.86 -1.55
C VAL A 207 18.42 10.57 -1.11
N VAL A 208 18.50 9.56 -1.99
CA VAL A 208 17.83 8.26 -1.83
C VAL A 208 18.90 7.22 -1.48
N ARG A 209 18.66 6.47 -0.40
CA ARG A 209 19.55 5.38 0.04
C ARG A 209 19.01 3.99 -0.25
N CYS A 210 17.71 3.88 -0.49
CA CYS A 210 17.05 2.63 -0.83
C CYS A 210 16.18 2.83 -2.06
N ILE A 211 16.32 1.96 -3.05
CA ILE A 211 15.52 1.98 -4.27
C ILE A 211 14.70 0.72 -4.31
N TYR A 212 13.39 0.88 -4.44
CA TYR A 212 12.41 -0.21 -4.51
C TYR A 212 12.52 -1.08 -5.78
N ALA A 213 13.25 -0.60 -6.79
CA ALA A 213 13.31 -1.19 -8.12
C ALA A 213 14.33 -2.34 -8.31
N ASP A 214 15.25 -2.53 -7.40
CA ASP A 214 16.19 -3.65 -7.48
C ASP A 214 16.04 -4.42 -6.16
N PRO A 215 15.78 -5.74 -6.16
CA PRO A 215 15.08 -6.42 -5.08
C PRO A 215 15.59 -5.95 -3.71
N TRP A 216 14.88 -4.97 -3.15
CA TRP A 216 14.99 -4.50 -1.76
C TRP A 216 16.42 -4.15 -1.30
N GLY A 217 17.33 -3.78 -2.23
CA GLY A 217 18.72 -3.48 -1.92
C GLY A 217 18.91 -2.05 -1.39
N MET A 218 19.79 -1.90 -0.40
CA MET A 218 20.39 -0.61 -0.08
C MET A 218 21.25 -0.19 -1.28
N ALA A 219 20.82 0.84 -1.97
CA ALA A 219 21.62 1.44 -3.04
C ALA A 219 22.70 2.37 -2.46
N ALA A 220 23.77 2.61 -3.21
CA ALA A 220 24.66 3.72 -2.91
C ALA A 220 23.84 5.02 -2.90
N PRO A 221 24.21 6.03 -2.05
CA PRO A 221 23.50 7.30 -2.01
C PRO A 221 23.33 7.88 -3.42
N THR A 222 22.08 8.10 -3.80
CA THR A 222 21.72 8.58 -5.13
C THR A 222 21.00 9.90 -5.00
N THR A 223 21.48 10.92 -5.67
CA THR A 223 20.87 12.25 -5.70
C THR A 223 19.96 12.36 -6.92
N VAL A 224 18.69 12.66 -6.67
CA VAL A 224 17.70 12.98 -7.70
C VAL A 224 17.43 14.47 -7.63
N ASN A 225 17.78 15.22 -8.67
CA ASN A 225 17.50 16.64 -8.77
C ASN A 225 16.16 16.87 -9.46
N PHE A 226 15.37 17.81 -8.92
CA PHE A 226 14.06 18.19 -9.44
C PHE A 226 14.10 19.63 -9.95
N LYS A 227 13.46 19.85 -11.07
CA LYS A 227 13.26 21.15 -11.68
C LYS A 227 11.90 21.21 -12.36
N ASP A 228 11.11 22.21 -12.02
CA ASP A 228 9.81 22.46 -12.62
C ASP A 228 8.88 21.23 -12.60
N GLY A 229 8.87 20.50 -11.48
CA GLY A 229 8.04 19.30 -11.27
C GLY A 229 8.55 18.04 -11.98
N LYS A 230 9.74 18.06 -12.55
CA LYS A 230 10.33 16.93 -13.27
C LYS A 230 11.67 16.53 -12.67
N ILE A 231 12.06 15.28 -12.90
CA ILE A 231 13.43 14.84 -12.64
C ILE A 231 14.32 15.48 -13.70
N ASP A 232 15.32 16.25 -13.23
CA ASP A 232 16.31 16.90 -14.07
C ASP A 232 17.54 16.01 -14.27
N THR A 233 18.13 15.54 -13.16
CA THR A 233 19.30 14.66 -13.21
C THR A 233 19.27 13.64 -12.07
N ILE A 234 19.88 12.48 -12.32
CA ILE A 234 20.12 11.42 -11.33
C ILE A 234 21.62 11.15 -11.30
N THR A 235 22.21 11.26 -10.11
CA THR A 235 23.64 11.02 -9.91
C THR A 235 23.86 10.12 -8.69
N SER A 236 24.86 9.24 -8.75
CA SER A 236 25.25 8.37 -7.63
C SER A 236 26.78 8.22 -7.66
N GLU A 237 27.36 7.92 -6.50
CA GLU A 237 28.77 7.50 -6.40
C GLU A 237 29.01 6.19 -7.16
N ASP A 238 27.98 5.33 -7.28
CA ASP A 238 27.97 4.17 -8.16
C ASP A 238 27.16 4.47 -9.44
N PRO A 239 27.83 4.62 -10.60
CA PRO A 239 27.15 4.88 -11.87
C PRO A 239 26.15 3.78 -12.28
N THR A 240 26.36 2.53 -11.80
CA THR A 240 25.48 1.41 -12.10
C THR A 240 24.12 1.60 -11.40
N VAL A 241 24.14 2.10 -10.17
CA VAL A 241 22.92 2.43 -9.42
C VAL A 241 22.14 3.55 -10.09
N ALA A 242 22.82 4.65 -10.49
CA ALA A 242 22.18 5.76 -11.19
C ALA A 242 21.53 5.29 -12.51
N LYS A 243 22.24 4.44 -13.28
CA LYS A 243 21.72 3.89 -14.54
C LYS A 243 20.49 2.99 -14.32
N LYS A 244 20.53 2.09 -13.33
CA LYS A 244 19.41 1.23 -12.98
C LYS A 244 18.18 2.05 -12.55
N PHE A 245 18.40 3.07 -11.72
CA PHE A 245 17.32 3.92 -11.25
C PHE A 245 16.69 4.72 -12.39
N THR A 246 17.51 5.27 -13.27
CA THR A 246 17.02 5.97 -14.48
C THR A 246 16.21 5.04 -15.41
N ALA A 247 16.61 3.78 -15.52
CA ALA A 247 15.91 2.82 -16.37
C ALA A 247 14.57 2.32 -15.75
N TRP A 248 14.42 2.43 -14.44
CA TRP A 248 13.19 2.07 -13.74
C TRP A 248 12.12 3.18 -13.82
N LEU A 249 12.50 4.44 -13.89
CA LEU A 249 11.61 5.59 -14.03
C LEU A 249 11.08 5.77 -15.45
#